data_c09ba3f399085b3ddbd9082d7124adf6
#
_entry.id   c09ba3f399085b3ddbd9082d7124adf6
#
_cell.length_a   1.000
_cell.length_b   1.000
_cell.length_c   1.000
_cell.angle_alpha   90.00
_cell.angle_beta   90.00
_cell.angle_gamma   90.00
#
_symmetry.space_group_name_H-M   'P 1'
#
loop_
_entity.id
_entity.type
_entity.pdbx_description
1 polymer ?
#
loop_
_entity_poly.entity_id
_entity_poly.type
_entity_poly.pdbx_seq_one_letter_code
_entity_poly.pdbx_strand_id
1 'polypeptide(L)'
;MTVRKQADGQWLCDVYIDGRGSKRVRKKFATKGEALAYESYQLEQAKQKPWMAEKDDRRHLSELIELWYKLHGCSLSDKKGRLGKLHIICNGLGDPVASQITAKDWAHYRDRRLTGQIANGYKTSEKSLKVSIGTVNCEHAFLRAVFNELTRLGEVNYPNPLKNIREFDEPEKEMSWLTDDEVKRLMGACRGHGNPELTLIVKICLSTGARWSEAANLKKSQLSPNKITFVNTKGKKNRTVPISDELYKELINRDGKPFEQCYRQFYRVIKIAELQLPEGQMSHVLRHTFASHFMMGGGNIIVLQRILGHSDIRVTMRYAHFAPDHLEDALILNPLSKLGGASTK
;
A
#
# COMPACT_ATOMS: atom_id res chain seq x y z
N MET A 1 -0.67 -56.67 25.38
CA MET A 1 -1.34 -56.46 24.07
C MET A 1 -2.54 -55.58 24.32
N THR A 2 -2.61 -54.47 23.69
CA THR A 2 -3.67 -53.45 23.81
C THR A 2 -4.91 -53.75 22.97
N VAL A 3 -4.76 -54.60 21.92
CA VAL A 3 -5.88 -55.12 21.12
C VAL A 3 -5.92 -56.62 21.18
N ARG A 4 -7.03 -57.22 21.59
CA ARG A 4 -7.24 -58.68 21.76
C ARG A 4 -8.63 -59.14 21.33
N LYS A 5 -8.71 -60.36 20.79
CA LYS A 5 -9.98 -61.01 20.42
C LYS A 5 -10.69 -61.50 21.66
N GLN A 6 -11.96 -61.25 21.82
CA GLN A 6 -12.83 -61.71 22.88
C GLN A 6 -13.50 -63.04 22.50
N ALA A 7 -14.03 -63.77 23.51
CA ALA A 7 -14.75 -65.01 23.30
C ALA A 7 -16.04 -64.84 22.44
N ASP A 8 -16.62 -63.64 22.41
CA ASP A 8 -17.79 -63.26 21.62
C ASP A 8 -17.44 -62.93 20.14
N GLY A 9 -16.18 -63.16 19.73
CA GLY A 9 -15.71 -62.90 18.39
C GLY A 9 -15.29 -61.43 18.09
N GLN A 10 -15.62 -60.49 18.97
CA GLN A 10 -15.27 -59.09 18.83
C GLN A 10 -13.83 -58.78 19.25
N TRP A 11 -13.31 -57.65 18.75
CA TRP A 11 -11.98 -57.19 19.10
C TRP A 11 -12.06 -56.07 20.12
N LEU A 12 -11.42 -56.26 21.30
CA LEU A 12 -11.35 -55.26 22.36
C LEU A 12 -10.07 -54.45 22.20
N CYS A 13 -10.21 -53.15 22.04
CA CYS A 13 -9.13 -52.20 22.28
C CYS A 13 -9.13 -51.77 23.74
N ASP A 14 -8.01 -51.91 24.42
CA ASP A 14 -7.85 -51.63 25.87
C ASP A 14 -6.50 -50.89 26.04
N VAL A 15 -6.55 -49.58 25.95
CA VAL A 15 -5.36 -48.74 25.93
C VAL A 15 -5.34 -47.73 27.10
N TYR A 16 -4.17 -47.54 27.68
CA TYR A 16 -3.84 -46.46 28.60
C TYR A 16 -3.25 -45.29 27.83
N ILE A 17 -3.85 -44.13 27.90
CA ILE A 17 -3.50 -43.00 27.03
C ILE A 17 -2.11 -42.43 27.36
N ASP A 18 -1.73 -42.34 28.64
CA ASP A 18 -0.46 -41.77 29.13
C ASP A 18 0.31 -42.70 30.05
N GLY A 19 0.38 -43.99 29.72
CA GLY A 19 1.10 -45.00 30.49
C GLY A 19 0.28 -45.67 31.62
N ARG A 20 0.86 -46.62 32.32
CA ARG A 20 0.19 -47.37 33.39
C ARG A 20 -0.21 -46.44 34.54
N GLY A 21 -1.53 -46.33 34.81
CA GLY A 21 -2.09 -45.45 35.83
C GLY A 21 -2.88 -44.28 35.29
N SER A 22 -2.81 -44.04 33.98
CA SER A 22 -3.61 -42.94 33.31
C SER A 22 -5.04 -43.40 32.97
N LYS A 23 -5.81 -42.48 32.35
CA LYS A 23 -7.15 -42.78 31.86
C LYS A 23 -7.15 -43.98 30.91
N ARG A 24 -7.89 -45.01 31.27
CA ARG A 24 -8.05 -46.26 30.52
C ARG A 24 -9.23 -46.13 29.58
N VAL A 25 -9.01 -46.39 28.28
CA VAL A 25 -10.06 -46.41 27.26
C VAL A 25 -10.30 -47.82 26.78
N ARG A 26 -11.55 -48.31 26.87
CA ARG A 26 -11.96 -49.62 26.39
C ARG A 26 -13.09 -49.45 25.36
N LYS A 27 -12.94 -50.10 24.20
CA LYS A 27 -13.97 -50.15 23.17
C LYS A 27 -13.88 -51.41 22.34
N LYS A 28 -15.06 -52.02 22.03
CA LYS A 28 -15.15 -53.23 21.21
C LYS A 28 -15.38 -52.87 19.74
N PHE A 29 -14.85 -53.65 18.83
CA PHE A 29 -14.95 -53.46 17.38
C PHE A 29 -15.21 -54.79 16.68
N ALA A 30 -15.81 -54.75 15.47
CA ALA A 30 -16.11 -55.95 14.69
C ALA A 30 -14.82 -56.55 14.09
N THR A 31 -13.84 -55.73 13.73
CA THR A 31 -12.59 -56.18 13.09
C THR A 31 -11.34 -55.75 13.86
N LYS A 32 -10.27 -56.49 13.67
CA LYS A 32 -8.92 -56.17 14.21
C LYS A 32 -8.42 -54.81 13.70
N GLY A 33 -8.66 -54.52 12.40
CA GLY A 33 -8.23 -53.28 11.77
C GLY A 33 -8.84 -52.05 12.41
N GLU A 34 -10.17 -52.08 12.68
CA GLU A 34 -10.87 -51.00 13.38
C GLU A 34 -10.35 -50.78 14.81
N ALA A 35 -10.07 -51.84 15.55
CA ALA A 35 -9.53 -51.75 16.89
C ALA A 35 -8.12 -51.15 16.93
N LEU A 36 -7.24 -51.49 15.97
CA LEU A 36 -5.91 -50.91 15.80
C LEU A 36 -5.97 -49.43 15.34
N ALA A 37 -6.85 -49.12 14.39
CA ALA A 37 -7.06 -47.75 13.94
C ALA A 37 -7.55 -46.83 15.09
N TYR A 38 -8.46 -47.34 15.92
CA TYR A 38 -8.95 -46.61 17.10
C TYR A 38 -7.85 -46.45 18.19
N GLU A 39 -7.01 -47.45 18.40
CA GLU A 39 -5.83 -47.34 19.27
C GLU A 39 -4.89 -46.21 18.78
N SER A 40 -4.51 -46.25 17.51
CA SER A 40 -3.65 -45.22 16.89
C SER A 40 -4.28 -43.81 17.03
N TYR A 41 -5.56 -43.69 16.76
CA TYR A 41 -6.30 -42.43 16.92
C TYR A 41 -6.25 -41.90 18.36
N GLN A 42 -6.48 -42.77 19.37
CA GLN A 42 -6.45 -42.35 20.78
C GLN A 42 -5.04 -41.95 21.22
N LEU A 43 -3.99 -42.65 20.76
CA LEU A 43 -2.60 -42.34 21.04
C LEU A 43 -2.16 -41.05 20.34
N GLU A 44 -2.63 -40.81 19.15
CA GLU A 44 -2.34 -39.57 18.40
C GLU A 44 -3.04 -38.36 19.03
N GLN A 45 -4.30 -38.48 19.44
CA GLN A 45 -5.00 -37.46 20.23
C GLN A 45 -4.29 -37.19 21.57
N ALA A 46 -3.76 -38.22 22.23
CA ALA A 46 -3.00 -38.04 23.47
C ALA A 46 -1.66 -37.34 23.26
N LYS A 47 -1.00 -37.58 22.10
CA LYS A 47 0.23 -36.86 21.72
C LYS A 47 -0.02 -35.40 21.42
N GLN A 48 -1.17 -35.04 20.90
CA GLN A 48 -1.57 -33.65 20.62
C GLN A 48 -1.86 -32.82 21.88
N LYS A 49 -1.74 -33.38 23.10
CA LYS A 49 -1.86 -32.71 24.42
C LYS A 49 -2.48 -31.31 24.34
N PRO A 50 -3.80 -31.16 24.11
CA PRO A 50 -4.43 -29.85 23.97
C PRO A 50 -4.32 -28.97 25.24
N TRP A 51 -3.95 -29.59 26.37
CA TRP A 51 -3.70 -28.90 27.65
C TRP A 51 -2.23 -28.51 27.89
N MET A 52 -1.28 -29.03 27.10
CA MET A 52 0.00 -28.36 26.95
C MET A 52 -0.21 -27.28 25.93
N ALA A 53 -0.86 -26.19 26.36
CA ALA A 53 -0.84 -24.96 25.61
C ALA A 53 0.60 -24.73 25.15
N GLU A 54 0.81 -24.61 23.84
CA GLU A 54 2.05 -24.04 23.33
C GLU A 54 2.36 -22.86 24.24
N LYS A 55 3.61 -22.77 24.72
CA LYS A 55 3.99 -21.72 25.67
C LYS A 55 3.40 -20.41 25.17
N ASP A 56 2.51 -19.82 25.97
CA ASP A 56 1.89 -18.54 25.65
C ASP A 56 3.00 -17.60 25.18
N ASP A 57 2.90 -17.14 23.95
CA ASP A 57 3.85 -16.15 23.43
C ASP A 57 3.69 -14.88 24.29
N ARG A 58 4.69 -14.64 25.14
CA ARG A 58 4.70 -13.51 26.09
C ARG A 58 5.46 -12.32 25.56
N ARG A 59 5.93 -12.40 24.30
CA ARG A 59 6.66 -11.29 23.69
C ARG A 59 5.77 -10.05 23.59
N HIS A 60 6.34 -8.92 23.94
CA HIS A 60 5.71 -7.63 23.79
C HIS A 60 5.60 -7.24 22.30
N LEU A 61 4.68 -6.33 22.00
CA LEU A 61 4.49 -5.86 20.62
C LEU A 61 5.76 -5.21 20.06
N SER A 62 6.52 -4.49 20.88
CA SER A 62 7.83 -3.92 20.53
C SER A 62 8.80 -5.00 20.05
N GLU A 63 8.89 -6.13 20.75
CA GLU A 63 9.79 -7.24 20.39
C GLU A 63 9.41 -7.86 19.03
N LEU A 64 8.11 -8.01 18.76
CA LEU A 64 7.63 -8.50 17.45
C LEU A 64 7.88 -7.50 16.32
N ILE A 65 7.76 -6.21 16.57
CA ILE A 65 8.08 -5.16 15.60
C ILE A 65 9.57 -5.19 15.23
N GLU A 66 10.46 -5.30 16.23
CA GLU A 66 11.90 -5.39 15.99
C GLU A 66 12.28 -6.68 15.26
N LEU A 67 11.68 -7.82 15.64
CA LEU A 67 11.87 -9.09 14.95
C LEU A 67 11.43 -9.00 13.49
N TRP A 68 10.22 -8.47 13.25
CA TRP A 68 9.72 -8.25 11.90
C TRP A 68 10.63 -7.32 11.10
N TYR A 69 11.12 -6.24 11.72
CA TYR A 69 12.02 -5.30 11.05
C TYR A 69 13.32 -5.98 10.63
N LYS A 70 13.91 -6.79 11.52
CA LYS A 70 15.13 -7.55 11.26
C LYS A 70 14.94 -8.55 10.12
N LEU A 71 13.86 -9.33 10.15
CA LEU A 71 13.64 -10.42 9.21
C LEU A 71 13.09 -9.96 7.86
N HIS A 72 12.30 -8.89 7.82
CA HIS A 72 11.61 -8.43 6.61
C HIS A 72 11.65 -6.92 6.40
N GLY A 73 11.31 -6.13 7.42
CA GLY A 73 11.10 -4.68 7.31
C GLY A 73 12.31 -3.91 6.76
N CYS A 74 13.53 -4.37 7.07
CA CYS A 74 14.78 -3.76 6.61
C CYS A 74 14.96 -3.77 5.08
N SER A 75 14.28 -4.68 4.37
CA SER A 75 14.31 -4.79 2.90
C SER A 75 13.37 -3.82 2.18
N LEU A 76 12.44 -3.20 2.91
CA LEU A 76 11.42 -2.33 2.33
C LEU A 76 11.98 -0.94 1.95
N SER A 77 11.44 -0.34 0.90
CA SER A 77 11.86 0.99 0.43
C SER A 77 11.63 2.10 1.45
N ASP A 78 10.53 2.05 2.22
CA ASP A 78 10.19 3.00 3.30
C ASP A 78 10.37 2.37 4.69
N LYS A 79 11.51 1.73 4.90
CA LYS A 79 11.80 0.99 6.15
C LYS A 79 11.75 1.87 7.40
N LYS A 80 12.35 3.07 7.34
CA LYS A 80 12.40 4.00 8.49
C LYS A 80 11.04 4.61 8.82
N GLY A 81 10.29 5.04 7.81
CA GLY A 81 8.95 5.61 8.00
C GLY A 81 7.97 4.59 8.55
N ARG A 82 8.02 3.35 8.07
CA ARG A 82 7.19 2.26 8.55
C ARG A 82 7.50 1.89 10.00
N LEU A 83 8.79 1.73 10.33
CA LEU A 83 9.23 1.43 11.69
C LEU A 83 8.78 2.53 12.67
N GLY A 84 8.98 3.81 12.30
CA GLY A 84 8.53 4.94 13.13
C GLY A 84 7.02 4.92 13.40
N LYS A 85 6.20 4.59 12.39
CA LYS A 85 4.75 4.44 12.58
C LYS A 85 4.38 3.24 13.45
N LEU A 86 5.07 2.11 13.30
CA LEU A 86 4.87 0.94 14.15
C LEU A 86 5.21 1.24 15.62
N HIS A 87 6.25 2.04 15.89
CA HIS A 87 6.55 2.50 17.26
C HIS A 87 5.45 3.41 17.82
N ILE A 88 4.85 4.29 17.00
CA ILE A 88 3.71 5.12 17.43
C ILE A 88 2.52 4.22 17.81
N ILE A 89 2.24 3.17 17.03
CA ILE A 89 1.20 2.19 17.31
C ILE A 89 1.50 1.46 18.62
N CYS A 90 2.71 0.95 18.76
CA CYS A 90 3.16 0.22 19.94
C CYS A 90 3.00 1.06 21.22
N ASN A 91 3.52 2.28 21.23
CA ASN A 91 3.40 3.22 22.35
C ASN A 91 1.94 3.60 22.62
N GLY A 92 1.15 3.80 21.57
CA GLY A 92 -0.27 4.13 21.68
C GLY A 92 -1.12 2.99 22.25
N LEU A 93 -0.71 1.74 22.06
CA LEU A 93 -1.33 0.56 22.67
C LEU A 93 -0.78 0.28 24.07
N GLY A 94 0.32 0.92 24.51
CA GLY A 94 0.96 0.68 25.79
C GLY A 94 1.88 -0.54 25.80
N ASP A 95 2.40 -0.93 24.65
CA ASP A 95 3.29 -2.09 24.46
C ASP A 95 2.78 -3.38 25.12
N PRO A 96 1.58 -3.85 24.76
CA PRO A 96 0.99 -5.05 25.35
C PRO A 96 1.75 -6.31 24.91
N VAL A 97 1.50 -7.41 25.65
CA VAL A 97 1.84 -8.75 25.16
C VAL A 97 1.09 -8.99 23.85
N ALA A 98 1.81 -9.26 22.76
CA ALA A 98 1.26 -9.23 21.40
C ALA A 98 0.16 -10.26 21.15
N SER A 99 0.23 -11.45 21.82
CA SER A 99 -0.79 -12.49 21.76
C SER A 99 -2.11 -12.09 22.43
N GLN A 100 -2.09 -11.08 23.32
CA GLN A 100 -3.25 -10.61 24.07
C GLN A 100 -3.97 -9.42 23.44
N ILE A 101 -3.45 -8.88 22.34
CA ILE A 101 -4.08 -7.77 21.61
C ILE A 101 -5.44 -8.23 21.07
N THR A 102 -6.47 -7.46 21.35
CA THR A 102 -7.83 -7.74 20.91
C THR A 102 -8.33 -6.71 19.89
N ALA A 103 -9.43 -7.05 19.19
CA ALA A 103 -10.11 -6.10 18.31
C ALA A 103 -10.61 -4.85 19.08
N LYS A 104 -10.94 -5.00 20.37
CA LYS A 104 -11.36 -3.90 21.25
C LYS A 104 -10.20 -2.92 21.50
N ASP A 105 -9.01 -3.43 21.79
CA ASP A 105 -7.82 -2.59 22.03
C ASP A 105 -7.50 -1.77 20.78
N TRP A 106 -7.59 -2.41 19.61
CA TRP A 106 -7.41 -1.71 18.35
C TRP A 106 -8.48 -0.65 18.08
N ALA A 107 -9.76 -0.94 18.40
CA ALA A 107 -10.84 0.04 18.25
C ALA A 107 -10.62 1.27 19.15
N HIS A 108 -10.21 1.08 20.40
CA HIS A 108 -9.85 2.18 21.30
C HIS A 108 -8.62 2.94 20.85
N TYR A 109 -7.60 2.25 20.30
CA TYR A 109 -6.45 2.90 19.71
C TYR A 109 -6.87 3.83 18.57
N ARG A 110 -7.70 3.35 17.62
CA ARG A 110 -8.19 4.15 16.48
C ARG A 110 -8.94 5.40 16.94
N ASP A 111 -9.84 5.27 17.93
CA ASP A 111 -10.57 6.41 18.49
C ASP A 111 -9.62 7.46 19.08
N ARG A 112 -8.66 7.05 19.89
CA ARG A 112 -7.66 7.95 20.48
C ARG A 112 -6.78 8.64 19.44
N ARG A 113 -6.49 7.98 18.31
CA ARG A 113 -5.76 8.59 17.17
C ARG A 113 -6.60 9.66 16.48
N LEU A 114 -7.88 9.37 16.20
CA LEU A 114 -8.79 10.31 15.52
C LEU A 114 -9.12 11.51 16.41
N THR A 115 -9.23 11.32 17.71
CA THR A 115 -9.51 12.41 18.69
C THR A 115 -8.27 13.20 19.07
N GLY A 116 -7.06 12.74 18.70
CA GLY A 116 -5.80 13.43 18.97
C GLY A 116 -5.23 13.18 20.38
N GLN A 117 -5.67 12.13 21.05
CA GLN A 117 -5.15 11.74 22.37
C GLN A 117 -3.79 11.03 22.30
N ILE A 118 -3.39 10.55 21.14
CA ILE A 118 -2.10 9.91 20.90
C ILE A 118 -1.28 10.76 19.96
N ALA A 119 -0.14 11.29 20.43
CA ALA A 119 0.75 12.13 19.67
C ALA A 119 1.51 11.36 18.57
N ASN A 120 1.90 12.06 17.51
CA ASN A 120 2.69 11.52 16.38
C ASN A 120 4.19 11.39 16.68
N GLY A 121 4.62 11.47 17.94
CA GLY A 121 6.04 11.42 18.32
C GLY A 121 6.86 12.68 18.00
N TYR A 122 6.30 13.62 17.22
CA TYR A 122 6.89 14.93 16.96
C TYR A 122 6.17 15.98 17.81
N LYS A 123 6.92 16.89 18.42
CA LYS A 123 6.35 18.07 19.12
C LYS A 123 5.63 18.94 18.09
N THR A 124 4.33 18.80 18.00
CA THR A 124 3.48 19.56 17.10
C THR A 124 2.39 20.27 17.91
N SER A 125 1.92 21.41 17.43
CA SER A 125 0.83 22.14 18.05
C SER A 125 -0.40 21.27 18.22
N GLU A 126 -1.29 21.54 19.17
CA GLU A 126 -2.51 20.79 19.48
C GLU A 126 -3.37 20.43 18.25
N LYS A 127 -3.40 21.30 17.23
CA LYS A 127 -4.09 21.06 15.95
C LYS A 127 -3.52 19.91 15.13
N SER A 128 -2.29 19.47 15.40
CA SER A 128 -1.57 18.43 14.66
C SER A 128 -1.66 17.05 15.30
N LEU A 129 -2.38 16.90 16.41
CA LEU A 129 -2.50 15.61 17.11
C LEU A 129 -3.53 14.70 16.45
N LYS A 130 -4.62 15.26 15.89
CA LYS A 130 -5.63 14.49 15.18
C LYS A 130 -5.09 13.99 13.85
N VAL A 131 -5.37 12.75 13.54
CA VAL A 131 -5.01 12.15 12.27
C VAL A 131 -6.24 11.85 11.41
N SER A 132 -6.05 11.76 10.08
CA SER A 132 -7.12 11.38 9.16
C SER A 132 -7.43 9.88 9.26
N ILE A 133 -8.63 9.50 8.82
CA ILE A 133 -9.07 8.11 8.66
C ILE A 133 -8.05 7.33 7.83
N GLY A 134 -7.55 7.87 6.71
CA GLY A 134 -6.54 7.23 5.87
C GLY A 134 -5.22 6.96 6.59
N THR A 135 -4.85 7.81 7.56
CA THR A 135 -3.67 7.55 8.41
C THR A 135 -3.92 6.34 9.31
N VAL A 136 -5.09 6.25 9.92
CA VAL A 136 -5.46 5.11 10.78
C VAL A 136 -5.57 3.81 9.99
N ASN A 137 -6.14 3.84 8.79
CA ASN A 137 -6.18 2.69 7.89
C ASN A 137 -4.76 2.25 7.46
N CYS A 138 -3.86 3.21 7.22
CA CYS A 138 -2.46 2.91 6.93
C CYS A 138 -1.75 2.27 8.13
N GLU A 139 -2.00 2.76 9.36
CA GLU A 139 -1.49 2.18 10.60
C GLU A 139 -2.04 0.75 10.80
N HIS A 140 -3.32 0.52 10.51
CA HIS A 140 -3.95 -0.81 10.51
C HIS A 140 -3.23 -1.77 9.55
N ALA A 141 -3.03 -1.34 8.31
CA ALA A 141 -2.34 -2.15 7.30
C ALA A 141 -0.90 -2.50 7.72
N PHE A 142 -0.20 -1.57 8.37
CA PHE A 142 1.18 -1.81 8.82
C PHE A 142 1.24 -2.83 9.95
N LEU A 143 0.41 -2.69 10.98
CA LEU A 143 0.41 -3.66 12.09
C LEU A 143 -0.08 -5.03 11.63
N ARG A 144 -1.12 -5.07 10.79
CA ARG A 144 -1.61 -6.32 10.17
C ARG A 144 -0.52 -7.03 9.38
N ALA A 145 0.32 -6.28 8.65
CA ALA A 145 1.44 -6.83 7.89
C ALA A 145 2.52 -7.44 8.78
N VAL A 146 2.79 -6.87 9.97
CA VAL A 146 3.73 -7.43 10.95
C VAL A 146 3.27 -8.83 11.37
N PHE A 147 2.04 -8.98 11.85
CA PHE A 147 1.51 -10.27 12.27
C PHE A 147 1.45 -11.28 11.12
N ASN A 148 0.96 -10.88 9.94
CA ASN A 148 0.87 -11.78 8.79
C ASN A 148 2.24 -12.31 8.37
N GLU A 149 3.27 -11.46 8.35
CA GLU A 149 4.61 -11.86 7.95
C GLU A 149 5.25 -12.78 8.99
N LEU A 150 5.13 -12.46 10.28
CA LEU A 150 5.67 -13.31 11.35
C LEU A 150 4.94 -14.66 11.42
N THR A 151 3.63 -14.71 11.18
CA THR A 151 2.88 -15.97 11.05
C THR A 151 3.38 -16.78 9.85
N ARG A 152 3.61 -16.13 8.69
CA ARG A 152 4.14 -16.78 7.49
C ARG A 152 5.54 -17.38 7.71
N LEU A 153 6.35 -16.73 8.54
CA LEU A 153 7.70 -17.19 8.90
C LEU A 153 7.69 -18.26 10.02
N GLY A 154 6.52 -18.58 10.61
CA GLY A 154 6.42 -19.54 11.73
C GLY A 154 6.86 -18.96 13.07
N GLU A 155 7.13 -17.67 13.16
CA GLU A 155 7.56 -16.97 14.39
C GLU A 155 6.38 -16.74 15.35
N VAL A 156 5.16 -16.71 14.83
CA VAL A 156 3.91 -16.50 15.56
C VAL A 156 2.94 -17.61 15.17
N ASN A 157 2.34 -18.28 16.16
CA ASN A 157 1.45 -19.43 15.98
C ASN A 157 -0.03 -19.12 16.32
N TYR A 158 -0.35 -17.89 16.73
CA TYR A 158 -1.72 -17.44 16.99
C TYR A 158 -2.26 -16.57 15.83
N PRO A 159 -3.60 -16.48 15.69
CA PRO A 159 -4.22 -15.71 14.62
C PRO A 159 -3.93 -14.22 14.74
N ASN A 160 -3.75 -13.57 13.59
CA ASN A 160 -3.58 -12.12 13.54
C ASN A 160 -4.80 -11.42 14.19
N PRO A 161 -4.61 -10.63 15.27
CA PRO A 161 -5.71 -10.00 16.00
C PRO A 161 -6.47 -8.95 15.15
N LEU A 162 -5.86 -8.47 14.07
CA LEU A 162 -6.46 -7.47 13.17
C LEU A 162 -7.14 -8.09 11.94
N LYS A 163 -7.11 -9.42 11.78
CA LYS A 163 -7.56 -10.11 10.56
C LYS A 163 -8.99 -9.75 10.14
N ASN A 164 -9.90 -9.69 11.11
CA ASN A 164 -11.33 -9.52 10.88
C ASN A 164 -11.82 -8.09 11.16
N ILE A 165 -10.92 -7.15 11.42
CA ILE A 165 -11.29 -5.76 11.68
C ILE A 165 -11.43 -5.04 10.34
N ARG A 166 -12.58 -4.41 10.12
CA ARG A 166 -12.82 -3.59 8.93
C ARG A 166 -12.04 -2.27 9.02
N GLU A 167 -11.49 -1.87 7.89
CA GLU A 167 -10.97 -0.52 7.72
C GLU A 167 -12.14 0.47 7.70
N PHE A 168 -11.87 1.72 8.01
CA PHE A 168 -12.86 2.78 7.85
C PHE A 168 -13.01 3.12 6.37
N ASP A 169 -14.24 3.39 5.95
CA ASP A 169 -14.51 3.92 4.62
C ASP A 169 -13.92 5.33 4.52
N GLU A 170 -13.06 5.54 3.54
CA GLU A 170 -12.52 6.86 3.27
C GLU A 170 -13.43 7.56 2.25
N PRO A 171 -13.91 8.77 2.56
CA PRO A 171 -14.62 9.55 1.56
C PRO A 171 -13.70 9.78 0.35
N GLU A 172 -14.24 9.63 -0.85
CA GLU A 172 -13.52 9.97 -2.06
C GLU A 172 -13.06 11.42 -1.99
N LYS A 173 -11.75 11.62 -2.05
CA LYS A 173 -11.20 12.97 -2.11
C LYS A 173 -11.38 13.49 -3.52
N GLU A 174 -12.11 14.59 -3.64
CA GLU A 174 -12.21 15.31 -4.90
C GLU A 174 -10.82 15.62 -5.44
N MET A 175 -10.59 15.23 -6.69
CA MET A 175 -9.30 15.38 -7.33
C MET A 175 -9.23 16.74 -8.01
N SER A 176 -8.44 17.65 -7.45
CA SER A 176 -8.22 18.96 -8.04
C SER A 176 -7.19 18.89 -9.15
N TRP A 177 -7.45 19.64 -10.21
CA TRP A 177 -6.57 19.90 -11.35
C TRP A 177 -6.66 21.38 -11.73
N LEU A 178 -5.66 21.90 -12.41
CA LEU A 178 -5.59 23.30 -12.80
C LEU A 178 -6.15 23.50 -14.22
N THR A 179 -6.98 24.50 -14.39
CA THR A 179 -7.44 24.98 -15.68
C THR A 179 -6.29 25.64 -16.47
N ASP A 180 -6.47 25.88 -17.77
CA ASP A 180 -5.46 26.55 -18.58
C ASP A 180 -5.06 27.92 -18.04
N ASP A 181 -6.01 28.69 -17.52
CA ASP A 181 -5.74 30.00 -16.93
C ASP A 181 -5.01 29.90 -15.59
N GLU A 182 -5.33 28.90 -14.78
CA GLU A 182 -4.62 28.60 -13.54
C GLU A 182 -3.18 28.15 -13.82
N VAL A 183 -2.96 27.33 -14.85
CA VAL A 183 -1.62 26.95 -15.32
C VAL A 183 -0.85 28.19 -15.76
N LYS A 184 -1.45 29.12 -16.53
CA LYS A 184 -0.82 30.38 -16.94
C LYS A 184 -0.44 31.23 -15.72
N ARG A 185 -1.35 31.40 -14.74
CA ARG A 185 -1.08 32.11 -13.49
C ARG A 185 0.06 31.48 -12.70
N LEU A 186 0.05 30.17 -12.56
CA LEU A 186 1.11 29.42 -11.88
C LEU A 186 2.48 29.64 -12.56
N MET A 187 2.53 29.52 -13.88
CA MET A 187 3.75 29.72 -14.64
C MET A 187 4.24 31.17 -14.58
N GLY A 188 3.33 32.15 -14.55
CA GLY A 188 3.64 33.56 -14.34
C GLY A 188 4.25 33.80 -12.96
N ALA A 189 3.64 33.25 -11.91
CA ALA A 189 4.13 33.34 -10.54
C ALA A 189 5.50 32.63 -10.34
N CYS A 190 5.73 31.50 -11.02
CA CYS A 190 7.03 30.82 -11.02
C CYS A 190 8.13 31.70 -11.60
N ARG A 191 7.88 32.34 -12.75
CA ARG A 191 8.83 33.28 -13.37
C ARG A 191 9.07 34.51 -12.49
N GLY A 192 8.03 35.08 -11.93
CA GLY A 192 8.11 36.24 -11.03
C GLY A 192 8.83 35.95 -9.72
N HIS A 193 8.85 34.71 -9.26
CA HIS A 193 9.59 34.29 -8.05
C HIS A 193 11.12 34.33 -8.27
N GLY A 194 11.59 34.29 -9.51
CA GLY A 194 13.01 34.43 -9.83
C GLY A 194 13.88 33.18 -9.64
N ASN A 195 13.31 32.03 -9.23
CA ASN A 195 14.04 30.77 -9.15
C ASN A 195 13.82 29.92 -10.43
N PRO A 196 14.82 29.82 -11.33
CA PRO A 196 14.67 29.07 -12.57
C PRO A 196 14.49 27.56 -12.34
N GLU A 197 15.08 27.02 -11.27
CA GLU A 197 14.97 25.59 -10.94
C GLU A 197 13.54 25.20 -10.53
N LEU A 198 12.87 26.08 -9.76
CA LEU A 198 11.47 25.89 -9.41
C LEU A 198 10.61 25.84 -10.68
N THR A 199 10.84 26.78 -11.61
CA THR A 199 10.11 26.85 -12.87
C THR A 199 10.31 25.59 -13.70
N LEU A 200 11.54 25.07 -13.78
CA LEU A 200 11.86 23.83 -14.50
C LEU A 200 11.19 22.61 -13.87
N ILE A 201 11.22 22.47 -12.54
CA ILE A 201 10.55 21.36 -11.84
C ILE A 201 9.03 21.37 -12.15
N VAL A 202 8.40 22.55 -12.11
CA VAL A 202 6.96 22.69 -12.44
C VAL A 202 6.71 22.33 -13.91
N LYS A 203 7.54 22.82 -14.84
CA LYS A 203 7.46 22.45 -16.28
C LYS A 203 7.56 20.94 -16.47
N ILE A 204 8.54 20.27 -15.84
CA ILE A 204 8.70 18.80 -15.92
C ILE A 204 7.43 18.10 -15.43
N CYS A 205 6.89 18.51 -14.27
CA CYS A 205 5.70 17.90 -13.72
C CYS A 205 4.48 18.07 -14.63
N LEU A 206 4.26 19.29 -15.16
CA LEU A 206 3.13 19.60 -16.04
C LEU A 206 3.25 18.96 -17.43
N SER A 207 4.46 18.71 -17.94
CA SER A 207 4.65 18.12 -19.27
C SER A 207 4.79 16.60 -19.27
N THR A 208 5.08 15.98 -18.13
CA THR A 208 5.32 14.53 -18.06
C THR A 208 4.46 13.79 -17.04
N GLY A 209 3.70 14.51 -16.22
CA GLY A 209 2.99 13.94 -15.09
C GLY A 209 3.91 13.33 -14.01
N ALA A 210 5.19 13.71 -13.99
CA ALA A 210 6.14 13.22 -12.98
C ALA A 210 5.72 13.64 -11.56
N ARG A 211 6.08 12.82 -10.57
CA ARG A 211 5.96 13.24 -9.18
C ARG A 211 6.99 14.32 -8.88
N TRP A 212 6.67 15.22 -7.95
CA TRP A 212 7.60 16.28 -7.54
C TRP A 212 9.02 15.75 -7.26
N SER A 213 9.11 14.68 -6.46
CA SER A 213 10.40 14.08 -6.11
C SER A 213 11.14 13.47 -7.30
N GLU A 214 10.43 12.98 -8.32
CA GLU A 214 11.04 12.47 -9.55
C GLU A 214 11.61 13.61 -10.39
N ALA A 215 10.87 14.71 -10.49
CA ALA A 215 11.32 15.91 -11.21
C ALA A 215 12.48 16.60 -10.47
N ALA A 216 12.36 16.80 -9.16
CA ALA A 216 13.38 17.46 -8.35
C ALA A 216 14.70 16.67 -8.20
N ASN A 217 14.66 15.34 -8.39
CA ASN A 217 15.86 14.50 -8.34
C ASN A 217 16.35 14.07 -9.75
N LEU A 218 15.87 14.73 -10.82
CA LEU A 218 16.25 14.41 -12.18
C LEU A 218 17.73 14.67 -12.41
N LYS A 219 18.43 13.67 -12.95
CA LYS A 219 19.85 13.73 -13.28
C LYS A 219 20.04 13.90 -14.79
N LYS A 220 21.14 14.55 -15.21
CA LYS A 220 21.47 14.74 -16.61
C LYS A 220 21.58 13.42 -17.38
N SER A 221 22.06 12.34 -16.73
CA SER A 221 22.13 10.99 -17.31
C SER A 221 20.77 10.36 -17.65
N GLN A 222 19.67 10.94 -17.19
CA GLN A 222 18.30 10.49 -17.45
C GLN A 222 17.68 11.21 -18.67
N LEU A 223 18.41 12.17 -19.25
CA LEU A 223 18.00 12.91 -20.43
C LEU A 223 18.56 12.22 -21.68
N SER A 224 17.72 12.06 -22.66
CA SER A 224 18.10 11.73 -24.06
C SER A 224 17.32 12.67 -24.98
N PRO A 225 17.71 12.82 -26.28
CA PRO A 225 17.05 13.76 -27.16
C PRO A 225 15.52 13.69 -27.07
N ASN A 226 14.91 14.78 -26.60
CA ASN A 226 13.47 14.96 -26.42
C ASN A 226 12.78 13.90 -25.56
N LYS A 227 13.49 13.28 -24.57
CA LYS A 227 12.95 12.27 -23.68
C LYS A 227 13.56 12.38 -22.29
N ILE A 228 12.75 12.07 -21.27
CA ILE A 228 13.19 11.88 -19.90
C ILE A 228 12.92 10.43 -19.51
N THR A 229 13.93 9.75 -18.96
CA THR A 229 13.80 8.40 -18.38
C THR A 229 13.79 8.49 -16.86
N PHE A 230 12.64 8.35 -16.25
CA PHE A 230 12.51 8.28 -14.81
C PHE A 230 12.90 6.89 -14.31
N VAL A 231 13.93 6.83 -13.47
CA VAL A 231 14.46 5.60 -12.87
C VAL A 231 14.11 5.54 -11.38
N ASN A 232 14.14 4.34 -10.79
CA ASN A 232 13.88 4.13 -9.36
C ASN A 232 12.51 4.70 -8.89
N THR A 233 11.50 4.63 -9.75
CA THR A 233 10.16 5.09 -9.40
C THR A 233 9.57 4.24 -8.27
N LYS A 234 8.57 4.75 -7.56
CA LYS A 234 7.88 4.03 -6.47
C LYS A 234 7.39 2.62 -6.88
N GLY A 235 7.18 2.40 -8.20
CA GLY A 235 6.79 1.10 -8.77
C GLY A 235 7.97 0.21 -9.21
N LYS A 236 9.22 0.59 -8.93
CA LYS A 236 10.45 -0.12 -9.34
C LYS A 236 10.60 -0.35 -10.86
N LYS A 237 9.78 0.30 -11.69
CA LYS A 237 9.85 0.23 -13.16
C LYS A 237 10.33 1.57 -13.70
N ASN A 238 11.29 1.52 -14.61
CA ASN A 238 11.71 2.69 -15.35
C ASN A 238 10.63 3.05 -16.39
N ARG A 239 10.47 4.36 -16.64
CA ARG A 239 9.59 4.84 -17.71
C ARG A 239 10.22 6.00 -18.45
N THR A 240 10.07 6.00 -19.75
CA THR A 240 10.55 7.08 -20.62
C THR A 240 9.35 7.87 -21.13
N VAL A 241 9.39 9.18 -20.99
CA VAL A 241 8.34 10.10 -21.41
C VAL A 241 8.93 11.11 -22.38
N PRO A 242 8.31 11.34 -23.55
CA PRO A 242 8.74 12.37 -24.50
C PRO A 242 8.48 13.77 -23.90
N ILE A 243 9.34 14.71 -24.25
CA ILE A 243 9.24 16.13 -23.90
C ILE A 243 9.50 16.99 -25.13
N SER A 244 9.09 18.27 -25.09
CA SER A 244 9.37 19.22 -26.17
C SER A 244 10.87 19.50 -26.30
N ASP A 245 11.28 19.90 -27.49
CA ASP A 245 12.67 20.29 -27.78
C ASP A 245 13.11 21.49 -26.93
N GLU A 246 12.20 22.42 -26.65
CA GLU A 246 12.45 23.58 -25.79
C GLU A 246 12.79 23.16 -24.37
N LEU A 247 11.95 22.30 -23.76
CA LEU A 247 12.18 21.79 -22.40
C LEU A 247 13.48 20.96 -22.37
N TYR A 248 13.75 20.16 -23.38
CA TYR A 248 15.00 19.40 -23.47
C TYR A 248 16.21 20.32 -23.48
N LYS A 249 16.21 21.40 -24.28
CA LYS A 249 17.29 22.40 -24.34
C LYS A 249 17.48 23.11 -23.00
N GLU A 250 16.38 23.50 -22.32
CA GLU A 250 16.48 24.10 -21.01
C GLU A 250 17.12 23.15 -19.98
N LEU A 251 16.79 21.84 -20.03
CA LEU A 251 17.32 20.85 -19.10
C LEU A 251 18.77 20.47 -19.35
N ILE A 252 19.20 20.33 -20.63
CA ILE A 252 20.55 19.91 -20.97
C ILE A 252 21.59 21.03 -20.72
N ASN A 253 21.16 22.29 -20.81
CA ASN A 253 22.02 23.45 -20.58
C ASN A 253 22.25 23.77 -19.09
N ARG A 254 21.62 23.02 -18.17
CA ARG A 254 21.93 23.15 -16.76
C ARG A 254 23.31 22.60 -16.42
N ASP A 255 23.89 23.12 -15.32
CA ASP A 255 25.21 22.70 -14.81
C ASP A 255 25.30 21.24 -14.31
N GLY A 256 24.26 20.43 -14.50
CA GLY A 256 24.22 19.01 -14.12
C GLY A 256 24.15 18.73 -12.60
N LYS A 257 24.12 19.78 -11.79
CA LYS A 257 23.90 19.65 -10.34
C LYS A 257 22.48 19.17 -10.04
N PRO A 258 22.22 18.45 -8.94
CA PRO A 258 20.86 18.16 -8.47
C PRO A 258 20.06 19.45 -8.31
N PHE A 259 18.75 19.38 -8.57
CA PHE A 259 17.89 20.53 -8.29
C PHE A 259 17.90 20.88 -6.81
N GLU A 260 17.83 22.17 -6.49
CA GLU A 260 17.60 22.59 -5.12
C GLU A 260 16.23 22.13 -4.60
N GLN A 261 16.12 21.98 -3.29
CA GLN A 261 14.86 21.61 -2.64
C GLN A 261 13.87 22.79 -2.65
N CYS A 262 13.16 22.96 -3.76
CA CYS A 262 12.27 24.10 -4.00
C CYS A 262 10.83 23.92 -3.46
N TYR A 263 10.54 22.88 -2.65
CA TYR A 263 9.18 22.57 -2.24
C TYR A 263 8.52 23.70 -1.41
N ARG A 264 9.27 24.35 -0.52
CA ARG A 264 8.76 25.50 0.25
C ARG A 264 8.49 26.72 -0.64
N GLN A 265 9.31 26.90 -1.66
CA GLN A 265 9.15 27.98 -2.65
C GLN A 265 7.91 27.72 -3.51
N PHE A 266 7.66 26.49 -3.90
CA PHE A 266 6.44 26.08 -4.60
C PHE A 266 5.18 26.43 -3.80
N TYR A 267 5.18 26.20 -2.49
CA TYR A 267 4.07 26.61 -1.63
C TYR A 267 3.80 28.11 -1.66
N ARG A 268 4.86 28.94 -1.69
CA ARG A 268 4.73 30.39 -1.81
C ARG A 268 4.16 30.79 -3.19
N VAL A 269 4.63 30.15 -4.24
CA VAL A 269 4.17 30.42 -5.62
C VAL A 269 2.70 30.06 -5.81
N ILE A 270 2.23 28.97 -5.23
CA ILE A 270 0.79 28.61 -5.22
C ILE A 270 -0.05 29.75 -4.60
N LYS A 271 0.41 30.34 -3.50
CA LYS A 271 -0.28 31.48 -2.87
C LYS A 271 -0.25 32.74 -3.72
N ILE A 272 0.91 33.04 -4.35
CA ILE A 272 1.05 34.21 -5.26
C ILE A 272 0.13 34.04 -6.48
N ALA A 273 -0.01 32.82 -7.00
CA ALA A 273 -0.89 32.52 -8.11
C ALA A 273 -2.38 32.47 -7.72
N GLU A 274 -2.70 32.68 -6.42
CA GLU A 274 -4.07 32.62 -5.87
C GLU A 274 -4.80 31.32 -6.20
N LEU A 275 -4.07 30.19 -6.17
CA LEU A 275 -4.62 28.88 -6.45
C LEU A 275 -5.17 28.27 -5.16
N GLN A 276 -6.45 27.90 -5.19
CA GLN A 276 -7.09 27.20 -4.08
C GLN A 276 -6.99 25.68 -4.31
N LEU A 277 -6.15 25.03 -3.53
CA LEU A 277 -5.94 23.59 -3.62
C LEU A 277 -6.52 22.90 -2.40
N PRO A 278 -7.18 21.75 -2.55
CA PRO A 278 -7.60 20.91 -1.43
C PRO A 278 -6.41 20.52 -0.56
N GLU A 279 -6.66 20.34 0.72
CA GLU A 279 -5.63 19.99 1.69
C GLU A 279 -4.93 18.65 1.30
N GLY A 280 -3.61 18.66 1.33
CA GLY A 280 -2.77 17.50 1.00
C GLY A 280 -2.50 17.26 -0.49
N GLN A 281 -3.07 18.06 -1.42
CA GLN A 281 -2.86 17.86 -2.86
C GLN A 281 -1.73 18.69 -3.49
N MET A 282 -1.08 19.52 -2.75
CA MET A 282 -0.07 20.51 -3.14
C MET A 282 0.69 20.19 -4.45
N SER A 283 1.74 19.38 -4.39
CA SER A 283 2.52 19.03 -5.60
C SER A 283 1.88 17.96 -6.47
N HIS A 284 0.90 17.24 -5.93
CA HIS A 284 0.16 16.25 -6.70
C HIS A 284 -0.78 16.90 -7.72
N VAL A 285 -1.21 18.15 -7.49
CA VAL A 285 -2.05 18.89 -8.44
C VAL A 285 -1.40 18.97 -9.83
N LEU A 286 -0.08 19.16 -9.92
CA LEU A 286 0.63 19.24 -11.21
C LEU A 286 0.47 17.93 -12.01
N ARG A 287 0.59 16.80 -11.32
CA ARG A 287 0.41 15.49 -11.95
C ARG A 287 -1.05 15.22 -12.29
N HIS A 288 -1.98 15.64 -11.45
CA HIS A 288 -3.41 15.57 -11.73
C HIS A 288 -3.76 16.44 -12.94
N THR A 289 -3.24 17.67 -13.01
CA THR A 289 -3.41 18.55 -14.14
C THR A 289 -2.94 17.92 -15.45
N PHE A 290 -1.70 17.39 -15.49
CA PHE A 290 -1.22 16.67 -16.66
C PHE A 290 -2.17 15.54 -17.08
N ALA A 291 -2.58 14.70 -16.12
CA ALA A 291 -3.41 13.54 -16.41
C ALA A 291 -4.82 13.92 -16.89
N SER A 292 -5.45 14.92 -16.27
CA SER A 292 -6.77 15.41 -16.66
C SER A 292 -6.74 16.05 -18.04
N HIS A 293 -5.76 16.93 -18.31
CA HIS A 293 -5.60 17.55 -19.64
C HIS A 293 -5.27 16.52 -20.72
N PHE A 294 -4.46 15.50 -20.42
CA PHE A 294 -4.17 14.42 -21.35
C PHE A 294 -5.44 13.67 -21.75
N MET A 295 -6.33 13.37 -20.79
CA MET A 295 -7.60 12.70 -21.06
C MET A 295 -8.59 13.61 -21.78
N MET A 296 -8.74 14.89 -21.37
CA MET A 296 -9.55 15.89 -22.05
C MET A 296 -9.16 16.09 -23.52
N GLY A 297 -7.84 15.97 -23.82
CA GLY A 297 -7.32 15.99 -25.16
C GLY A 297 -7.51 14.70 -25.97
N GLY A 298 -8.32 13.76 -25.49
CA GLY A 298 -8.59 12.48 -26.17
C GLY A 298 -7.48 11.44 -26.02
N GLY A 299 -6.60 11.58 -25.02
CA GLY A 299 -5.52 10.66 -24.76
C GLY A 299 -6.00 9.27 -24.34
N ASN A 300 -5.26 8.23 -24.74
CA ASN A 300 -5.56 6.86 -24.37
C ASN A 300 -5.18 6.56 -22.91
N ILE A 301 -6.11 5.99 -22.13
CA ILE A 301 -5.96 5.70 -20.69
C ILE A 301 -4.81 4.72 -20.39
N ILE A 302 -4.54 3.76 -21.29
CA ILE A 302 -3.43 2.80 -21.16
C ILE A 302 -2.09 3.50 -21.39
N VAL A 303 -2.05 4.44 -22.32
CA VAL A 303 -0.86 5.29 -22.55
C VAL A 303 -0.62 6.17 -21.34
N LEU A 304 -1.67 6.79 -20.80
CA LEU A 304 -1.58 7.58 -19.56
C LEU A 304 -1.04 6.76 -18.38
N GLN A 305 -1.53 5.52 -18.21
CA GLN A 305 -1.02 4.60 -17.17
C GLN A 305 0.49 4.41 -17.28
N ARG A 306 1.00 4.19 -18.50
CA ARG A 306 2.45 4.01 -18.78
C ARG A 306 3.24 5.28 -18.51
N ILE A 307 2.76 6.43 -18.96
CA ILE A 307 3.38 7.75 -18.71
C ILE A 307 3.46 8.02 -17.21
N LEU A 308 2.39 7.80 -16.48
CA LEU A 308 2.36 8.01 -15.04
C LEU A 308 3.14 6.94 -14.25
N GLY A 309 3.36 5.76 -14.84
CA GLY A 309 4.03 4.64 -14.17
C GLY A 309 3.18 4.02 -13.05
N HIS A 310 1.86 3.94 -13.24
CA HIS A 310 0.97 3.23 -12.33
C HIS A 310 1.06 1.72 -12.56
N SER A 311 1.34 0.95 -11.52
CA SER A 311 1.36 -0.51 -11.59
C SER A 311 -0.04 -1.12 -11.72
N ASP A 312 -1.06 -0.43 -11.21
CA ASP A 312 -2.46 -0.82 -11.25
C ASP A 312 -3.26 0.20 -12.07
N ILE A 313 -4.00 -0.29 -13.08
CA ILE A 313 -4.82 0.56 -13.94
C ILE A 313 -5.92 1.28 -13.16
N ARG A 314 -6.44 0.69 -12.08
CA ARG A 314 -7.48 1.30 -11.23
C ARG A 314 -7.08 2.68 -10.72
N VAL A 315 -5.80 2.90 -10.47
CA VAL A 315 -5.27 4.22 -10.06
C VAL A 315 -5.40 5.25 -11.20
N THR A 316 -5.34 4.81 -12.45
CA THR A 316 -5.45 5.69 -13.63
C THR A 316 -6.92 5.89 -14.03
N MET A 317 -7.79 4.90 -13.77
CA MET A 317 -9.22 4.97 -14.11
C MET A 317 -9.94 6.17 -13.48
N ARG A 318 -9.41 6.73 -12.40
CA ARG A 318 -9.92 7.98 -11.81
C ARG A 318 -9.92 9.19 -12.77
N TYR A 319 -9.16 9.14 -13.86
CA TYR A 319 -9.13 10.19 -14.88
C TYR A 319 -10.03 9.85 -16.09
N ALA A 320 -10.64 8.67 -16.14
CA ALA A 320 -11.40 8.21 -17.31
C ALA A 320 -12.61 9.11 -17.62
N HIS A 321 -13.23 9.67 -16.59
CA HIS A 321 -14.39 10.57 -16.75
C HIS A 321 -14.07 11.91 -17.41
N PHE A 322 -12.78 12.27 -17.55
CA PHE A 322 -12.36 13.45 -18.32
C PHE A 322 -12.22 13.19 -19.82
N ALA A 323 -12.26 11.92 -20.25
CA ALA A 323 -12.18 11.60 -21.66
C ALA A 323 -13.44 12.12 -22.38
N PRO A 324 -13.29 12.69 -23.61
CA PRO A 324 -14.41 12.96 -24.46
C PRO A 324 -15.24 11.69 -24.67
N ASP A 325 -16.54 11.86 -24.90
CA ASP A 325 -17.40 10.75 -25.26
C ASP A 325 -17.15 10.37 -26.73
N HIS A 326 -16.49 9.22 -26.93
CA HIS A 326 -16.14 8.69 -28.24
C HIS A 326 -17.10 7.56 -28.69
N LEU A 327 -18.36 7.54 -28.24
CA LEU A 327 -19.32 6.50 -28.65
C LEU A 327 -19.52 6.48 -30.17
N GLU A 328 -19.40 7.64 -30.83
CA GLU A 328 -19.46 7.74 -32.28
C GLU A 328 -18.31 7.03 -33.00
N ASP A 329 -17.18 6.81 -32.33
CA ASP A 329 -16.06 6.02 -32.88
C ASP A 329 -16.52 4.58 -33.23
N ALA A 330 -17.58 4.07 -32.59
CA ALA A 330 -18.17 2.79 -32.93
C ALA A 330 -18.68 2.74 -34.38
N LEU A 331 -19.10 3.85 -34.94
CA LEU A 331 -19.54 3.97 -36.33
C LEU A 331 -18.35 3.91 -37.32
N ILE A 332 -17.20 4.43 -36.89
CA ILE A 332 -15.99 4.56 -37.75
C ILE A 332 -15.09 3.33 -37.58
N LEU A 333 -14.94 2.82 -36.36
CA LEU A 333 -13.96 1.79 -36.01
C LEU A 333 -14.52 0.36 -36.08
N ASN A 334 -15.82 0.16 -36.38
CA ASN A 334 -16.39 -1.17 -36.51
C ASN A 334 -15.88 -1.89 -37.78
N PRO A 335 -15.86 -3.22 -37.82
CA PRO A 335 -15.35 -3.97 -38.97
C PRO A 335 -16.10 -3.70 -40.27
N LEU A 336 -17.38 -3.36 -40.20
CA LEU A 336 -18.22 -3.11 -41.40
C LEU A 336 -17.91 -1.75 -42.05
N SER A 337 -17.44 -0.75 -41.27
CA SER A 337 -17.05 0.54 -41.83
C SER A 337 -15.93 0.43 -42.87
N LYS A 338 -15.04 -0.57 -42.71
CA LYS A 338 -13.95 -0.86 -43.66
C LYS A 338 -14.43 -1.61 -44.91
N LEU A 339 -15.57 -2.26 -44.85
CA LEU A 339 -16.16 -3.00 -46.01
C LEU A 339 -17.03 -2.10 -46.88
N GLY A 340 -17.57 -1.00 -46.32
CA GLY A 340 -18.41 -0.04 -47.04
C GLY A 340 -17.68 0.98 -47.92
N GLY A 341 -16.32 1.01 -47.89
CA GLY A 341 -15.49 1.94 -48.70
C GLY A 341 -15.24 1.56 -50.17
N ALA A 342 -15.92 0.53 -50.70
CA ALA A 342 -15.72 0.07 -52.07
C ALA A 342 -16.95 0.29 -52.98
N SER A 343 -17.70 1.39 -52.81
CA SER A 343 -18.74 1.75 -53.78
C SER A 343 -19.04 3.23 -53.72
N THR A 344 -18.25 4.03 -54.39
CA THR A 344 -18.74 5.18 -55.19
C THR A 344 -17.58 5.60 -56.10
N LYS A 345 -17.64 5.10 -57.34
CA LYS A 345 -17.15 5.82 -58.49
C LYS A 345 -18.22 6.77 -58.94
#